data_d7156ed77ab0e2576d7ac01d9ce9cead
#
_entry.id   d7156ed77ab0e2576d7ac01d9ce9cead
#
_cell.length_a   1.000
_cell.length_b   1.000
_cell.length_c   1.000
_cell.angle_alpha   90.00
_cell.angle_beta   90.00
_cell.angle_gamma   90.00
#
_symmetry.space_group_name_H-M   'P 1'
#
loop_
_entity.id
_entity.type
_entity.pdbx_description
1 polymer ?
#
loop_
_entity_poly.entity_id
_entity_poly.type
_entity_poly.pdbx_seq_one_letter_code
_entity_poly.pdbx_strand_id
1 'polypeptide(L)'
;PKRVLVRLMAQNPNAFHFSLPLGQGRRLLGASPELLLRGSGGEVFTHPLAGSARRASEPVQDEAVARDLLASRKDQHEHKLVIDEIRRVLTPHCRELAIPSSPSLMSTDTLWHLGTPIAGQLYGSDASVLSLACQLHPTPALCGYPTDLARQFIREQEPFRRALFSGIVGWCDSQGNGEWAVV
;
A
#
# COMPACT_ATOMS: atom_id res chain seq x y z
N PRO A 1 9.90 -2.89 23.42
CA PRO A 1 9.45 -2.27 22.16
C PRO A 1 10.61 -1.74 21.31
N LYS A 2 11.53 -0.92 21.85
CA LYS A 2 12.64 -0.32 21.11
C LYS A 2 13.50 -1.35 20.36
N ARG A 3 13.89 -2.47 20.99
CA ARG A 3 14.70 -3.52 20.34
C ARG A 3 14.00 -4.17 19.15
N VAL A 4 12.68 -4.34 19.22
CA VAL A 4 11.91 -4.91 18.11
C VAL A 4 11.88 -3.94 16.93
N LEU A 5 11.60 -2.66 17.20
CA LEU A 5 11.59 -1.64 16.14
C LEU A 5 12.96 -1.51 15.45
N VAL A 6 14.06 -1.48 16.22
CA VAL A 6 15.43 -1.46 15.66
C VAL A 6 15.69 -2.66 14.74
N ARG A 7 15.23 -3.87 15.13
CA ARG A 7 15.34 -5.06 14.27
C ARG A 7 14.52 -4.93 12.99
N LEU A 8 13.28 -4.45 13.09
CA LEU A 8 12.43 -4.20 11.91
C LEU A 8 13.08 -3.21 10.95
N MET A 9 13.67 -2.12 11.48
CA MET A 9 14.39 -1.14 10.68
C MET A 9 15.63 -1.73 10.00
N ALA A 10 16.38 -2.58 10.69
CA ALA A 10 17.56 -3.23 10.13
C ALA A 10 17.21 -4.27 9.05
N GLN A 11 16.12 -5.01 9.23
CA GLN A 11 15.66 -6.03 8.29
C GLN A 11 14.91 -5.45 7.07
N ASN A 12 14.27 -4.29 7.22
CA ASN A 12 13.46 -3.68 6.17
C ASN A 12 13.77 -2.19 6.05
N PRO A 13 14.99 -1.81 5.62
CA PRO A 13 15.45 -0.41 5.67
C PRO A 13 14.61 0.55 4.84
N ASN A 14 13.96 0.05 3.78
CA ASN A 14 13.13 0.84 2.87
C ASN A 14 11.62 0.81 3.21
N ALA A 15 11.24 0.18 4.33
CA ALA A 15 9.85 0.10 4.73
C ALA A 15 9.40 1.33 5.54
N PHE A 16 8.11 1.53 5.64
CA PHE A 16 7.47 2.51 6.52
C PHE A 16 7.40 1.93 7.94
N HIS A 17 8.27 2.41 8.82
CA HIS A 17 8.36 1.93 10.20
C HIS A 17 7.43 2.73 11.10
N PHE A 18 6.66 2.04 11.93
CA PHE A 18 5.73 2.70 12.82
C PHE A 18 5.73 2.09 14.23
N SER A 19 5.35 2.91 15.20
CA SER A 19 5.21 2.54 16.60
C SER A 19 4.07 3.35 17.23
N LEU A 20 2.89 2.74 17.33
CA LEU A 20 1.67 3.36 17.83
C LEU A 20 1.37 2.93 19.26
N PRO A 21 1.14 3.85 20.22
CA PRO A 21 0.66 3.50 21.54
C PRO A 21 -0.83 3.12 21.47
N LEU A 22 -1.18 1.96 22.04
CA LEU A 22 -2.56 1.46 22.11
C LEU A 22 -3.18 1.56 23.51
N GLY A 23 -2.55 2.31 24.43
CA GLY A 23 -2.94 2.36 25.83
C GLY A 23 -2.54 1.12 26.63
N GLN A 24 -2.63 1.23 27.97
CA GLN A 24 -2.30 0.14 28.91
C GLN A 24 -0.90 -0.50 28.67
N GLY A 25 0.08 0.29 28.27
CA GLY A 25 1.44 -0.19 27.98
C GLY A 25 1.59 -0.98 26.68
N ARG A 26 0.52 -1.21 25.92
CA ARG A 26 0.55 -1.90 24.62
C ARG A 26 0.99 -0.98 23.50
N ARG A 27 1.64 -1.53 22.50
CA ARG A 27 2.07 -0.82 21.29
C ARG A 27 1.88 -1.70 20.06
N LEU A 28 1.45 -1.11 18.97
CA LEU A 28 1.53 -1.70 17.64
C LEU A 28 2.84 -1.25 17.01
N LEU A 29 3.63 -2.22 16.55
CA LEU A 29 4.90 -2.00 15.87
C LEU A 29 4.86 -2.69 14.52
N GLY A 30 5.39 -2.06 13.50
CA GLY A 30 5.44 -2.68 12.19
C GLY A 30 6.42 -2.01 11.24
N ALA A 31 6.61 -2.67 10.09
CA ALA A 31 7.32 -2.18 8.93
C ALA A 31 6.50 -2.57 7.69
N SER A 32 5.95 -1.58 7.00
CA SER A 32 5.13 -1.80 5.80
C SER A 32 5.92 -1.46 4.55
N PRO A 33 5.90 -2.30 3.51
CA PRO A 33 6.50 -1.95 2.22
C PRO A 33 5.59 -1.07 1.35
N GLU A 34 4.31 -0.93 1.70
CA GLU A 34 3.30 -0.38 0.80
C GLU A 34 2.90 1.05 1.17
N LEU A 35 3.21 1.98 0.27
CA LEU A 35 2.74 3.36 0.34
C LEU A 35 1.32 3.46 -0.23
N LEU A 36 0.36 3.74 0.64
CA LEU A 36 -1.01 4.03 0.20
C LEU A 36 -1.11 5.38 -0.49
N LEU A 37 -0.60 6.43 0.17
CA LEU A 37 -0.60 7.79 -0.39
C LEU A 37 0.39 8.68 0.35
N ARG A 38 1.15 9.46 -0.39
CA ARG A 38 1.93 10.62 0.08
C ARG A 38 1.46 11.84 -0.68
N GLY A 39 1.41 12.98 -0.03
CA GLY A 39 1.14 14.25 -0.71
C GLY A 39 1.82 15.42 -0.04
N SER A 40 2.31 16.35 -0.83
CA SER A 40 2.94 17.59 -0.40
C SER A 40 2.88 18.63 -1.52
N GLY A 41 2.55 19.87 -1.17
CA GLY A 41 2.58 20.99 -2.12
C GLY A 41 1.64 20.83 -3.33
N GLY A 42 0.54 20.09 -3.19
CA GLY A 42 -0.39 19.81 -4.29
C GLY A 42 0.01 18.63 -5.19
N GLU A 43 1.11 17.95 -4.89
CA GLU A 43 1.49 16.71 -5.55
C GLU A 43 1.07 15.51 -4.70
N VAL A 44 0.66 14.43 -5.34
CA VAL A 44 0.36 13.15 -4.69
C VAL A 44 1.13 12.03 -5.34
N PHE A 45 1.52 11.06 -4.53
CA PHE A 45 2.22 9.87 -4.97
C PHE A 45 1.71 8.65 -4.22
N THR A 46 1.49 7.55 -4.93
CA THR A 46 1.14 6.25 -4.37
C THR A 46 1.94 5.14 -5.05
N HIS A 47 2.21 4.07 -4.32
CA HIS A 47 2.93 2.92 -4.87
C HIS A 47 2.28 1.63 -4.35
N PRO A 48 1.10 1.27 -4.92
CA PRO A 48 0.40 0.06 -4.55
C PRO A 48 1.18 -1.18 -4.94
N LEU A 49 1.07 -2.21 -4.10
CA LEU A 49 1.64 -3.52 -4.30
C LEU A 49 0.52 -4.56 -4.34
N ALA A 50 0.46 -5.33 -5.41
CA ALA A 50 -0.47 -6.45 -5.52
C ALA A 50 0.11 -7.51 -6.48
N GLY A 51 0.01 -8.78 -6.08
CA GLY A 51 0.77 -9.88 -6.69
C GLY A 51 2.13 -10.01 -6.01
N SER A 52 2.39 -11.19 -5.44
CA SER A 52 3.62 -11.43 -4.67
C SER A 52 4.11 -12.85 -4.83
N ALA A 53 5.43 -13.03 -4.83
CA ALA A 53 6.08 -14.34 -4.85
C ALA A 53 7.23 -14.37 -3.85
N ARG A 54 7.42 -15.53 -3.21
CA ARG A 54 8.52 -15.72 -2.26
C ARG A 54 9.86 -15.76 -3.01
N ARG A 55 10.84 -15.03 -2.53
CA ARG A 55 12.21 -15.05 -3.06
C ARG A 55 12.86 -16.41 -2.83
N ALA A 56 13.68 -16.82 -3.79
CA ALA A 56 14.51 -18.01 -3.65
C ALA A 56 15.90 -17.65 -3.12
N SER A 57 16.56 -18.61 -2.48
CA SER A 57 17.91 -18.41 -1.94
C SER A 57 18.98 -18.36 -3.04
N GLU A 58 18.75 -19.11 -4.11
CA GLU A 58 19.69 -19.21 -5.25
C GLU A 58 19.37 -18.12 -6.26
N PRO A 59 20.37 -17.31 -6.69
CA PRO A 59 20.14 -16.15 -7.58
C PRO A 59 19.42 -16.49 -8.88
N VAL A 60 19.78 -17.58 -9.54
CA VAL A 60 19.16 -18.01 -10.82
C VAL A 60 17.69 -18.38 -10.60
N GLN A 61 17.37 -19.03 -9.49
CA GLN A 61 15.99 -19.37 -9.16
C GLN A 61 15.20 -18.12 -8.75
N ASP A 62 15.82 -17.17 -8.04
CA ASP A 62 15.19 -15.92 -7.63
C ASP A 62 14.81 -15.05 -8.84
N GLU A 63 15.69 -14.98 -9.85
CA GLU A 63 15.38 -14.33 -11.12
C GLU A 63 14.25 -15.03 -11.89
N ALA A 64 14.18 -16.36 -11.84
CA ALA A 64 13.09 -17.12 -12.45
C ALA A 64 11.77 -16.81 -11.77
N VAL A 65 11.73 -16.80 -10.43
CA VAL A 65 10.55 -16.43 -9.64
C VAL A 65 10.08 -15.00 -10.00
N ALA A 66 11.00 -14.05 -10.10
CA ALA A 66 10.69 -12.68 -10.46
C ALA A 66 10.07 -12.57 -11.87
N ARG A 67 10.64 -13.27 -12.86
CA ARG A 67 10.10 -13.33 -14.24
C ARG A 67 8.72 -13.98 -14.28
N ASP A 68 8.54 -15.09 -13.57
CA ASP A 68 7.27 -15.82 -13.52
C ASP A 68 6.17 -14.97 -12.90
N LEU A 69 6.46 -14.22 -11.82
CA LEU A 69 5.54 -13.27 -11.22
C LEU A 69 5.14 -12.18 -12.23
N LEU A 70 6.13 -11.59 -12.93
CA LEU A 70 5.87 -10.54 -13.92
C LEU A 70 5.06 -11.07 -15.12
N ALA A 71 5.20 -12.35 -15.47
CA ALA A 71 4.46 -13.00 -16.55
C ALA A 71 3.11 -13.58 -16.12
N SER A 72 2.82 -13.64 -14.83
CA SER A 72 1.62 -14.24 -14.26
C SER A 72 0.36 -13.46 -14.65
N ARG A 73 -0.48 -14.04 -15.50
CA ARG A 73 -1.76 -13.41 -15.91
C ARG A 73 -2.71 -13.17 -14.73
N LYS A 74 -2.70 -14.08 -13.74
CA LYS A 74 -3.50 -13.95 -12.53
C LYS A 74 -3.04 -12.72 -11.71
N ASP A 75 -1.75 -12.62 -11.41
CA ASP A 75 -1.20 -11.54 -10.59
C ASP A 75 -1.27 -10.18 -11.30
N GLN A 76 -1.07 -10.15 -12.61
CA GLN A 76 -1.31 -8.97 -13.44
C GLN A 76 -2.77 -8.50 -13.39
N HIS A 77 -3.72 -9.43 -13.42
CA HIS A 77 -5.14 -9.10 -13.32
C HIS A 77 -5.50 -8.54 -11.93
N GLU A 78 -5.05 -9.18 -10.86
CA GLU A 78 -5.25 -8.70 -9.49
C GLU A 78 -4.64 -7.30 -9.30
N HIS A 79 -3.41 -7.10 -9.77
CA HIS A 79 -2.75 -5.81 -9.73
C HIS A 79 -3.54 -4.72 -10.48
N LYS A 80 -4.03 -5.06 -11.69
CA LYS A 80 -4.84 -4.15 -12.50
C LYS A 80 -6.09 -3.66 -11.76
N LEU A 81 -6.79 -4.52 -11.01
CA LEU A 81 -7.96 -4.11 -10.23
C LEU A 81 -7.60 -3.03 -9.19
N VAL A 82 -6.44 -3.14 -8.56
CA VAL A 82 -5.95 -2.13 -7.61
C VAL A 82 -5.67 -0.81 -8.32
N ILE A 83 -4.98 -0.85 -9.46
CA ILE A 83 -4.65 0.35 -10.25
C ILE A 83 -5.90 1.04 -10.77
N ASP A 84 -6.87 0.29 -11.27
CA ASP A 84 -8.13 0.83 -11.79
C ASP A 84 -8.94 1.52 -10.68
N GLU A 85 -8.95 0.97 -9.47
CA GLU A 85 -9.61 1.58 -8.31
C GLU A 85 -8.90 2.87 -7.87
N ILE A 86 -7.56 2.86 -7.79
CA ILE A 86 -6.79 4.07 -7.47
C ILE A 86 -7.02 5.16 -8.53
N ARG A 87 -7.01 4.80 -9.82
CA ARG A 87 -7.35 5.71 -10.92
C ARG A 87 -8.73 6.32 -10.73
N ARG A 88 -9.74 5.49 -10.45
CA ARG A 88 -11.13 5.92 -10.23
C ARG A 88 -11.23 6.95 -9.11
N VAL A 89 -10.54 6.71 -8.00
CA VAL A 89 -10.57 7.60 -6.83
C VAL A 89 -9.79 8.89 -7.07
N LEU A 90 -8.58 8.83 -7.66
CA LEU A 90 -7.71 10.01 -7.77
C LEU A 90 -8.03 10.90 -8.96
N THR A 91 -8.57 10.36 -10.06
CA THR A 91 -8.86 11.15 -11.28
C THR A 91 -9.72 12.40 -11.01
N PRO A 92 -10.79 12.38 -10.19
CA PRO A 92 -11.58 13.57 -9.90
C PRO A 92 -10.83 14.66 -9.13
N HIS A 93 -9.74 14.32 -8.47
CA HIS A 93 -8.95 15.23 -7.63
C HIS A 93 -7.70 15.76 -8.34
N CYS A 94 -7.26 15.12 -9.42
CA CYS A 94 -6.00 15.44 -10.10
C CYS A 94 -6.25 16.09 -11.45
N ARG A 95 -5.54 17.20 -11.72
CA ARG A 95 -5.47 17.81 -13.07
C ARG A 95 -4.60 16.97 -14.00
N GLU A 96 -3.64 16.23 -13.44
CA GLU A 96 -2.77 15.32 -14.14
C GLU A 96 -2.53 14.10 -13.25
N LEU A 97 -2.59 12.90 -13.84
CA LEU A 97 -2.38 11.63 -13.14
C LEU A 97 -1.57 10.71 -14.05
N ALA A 98 -0.29 10.54 -13.73
CA ALA A 98 0.64 9.67 -14.44
C ALA A 98 0.59 8.26 -13.86
N ILE A 99 0.13 7.31 -14.68
CA ILE A 99 0.04 5.89 -14.32
C ILE A 99 0.78 5.08 -15.38
N PRO A 100 1.87 4.38 -15.04
CA PRO A 100 2.53 3.45 -15.94
C PRO A 100 1.57 2.40 -16.50
N SER A 101 1.79 2.03 -17.76
CA SER A 101 0.95 1.04 -18.46
C SER A 101 1.14 -0.39 -17.97
N SER A 102 2.25 -0.66 -17.29
CA SER A 102 2.62 -1.98 -16.77
C SER A 102 3.25 -1.85 -15.40
N PRO A 103 3.06 -2.84 -14.51
CA PRO A 103 3.75 -2.87 -13.23
C PRO A 103 5.25 -3.17 -13.43
N SER A 104 6.02 -2.80 -12.42
CA SER A 104 7.42 -3.17 -12.26
C SER A 104 7.58 -4.13 -11.08
N LEU A 105 8.72 -4.83 -11.05
CA LEU A 105 9.09 -5.66 -9.91
C LEU A 105 9.66 -4.77 -8.79
N MET A 106 9.19 -5.00 -7.58
CA MET A 106 9.76 -4.48 -6.35
C MET A 106 10.12 -5.65 -5.41
N SER A 107 11.24 -5.55 -4.73
CA SER A 107 11.67 -6.59 -3.79
C SER A 107 11.76 -6.08 -2.36
N THR A 108 11.39 -6.96 -1.44
CA THR A 108 11.80 -6.93 -0.04
C THR A 108 12.87 -8.02 0.18
N ASP A 109 13.33 -8.21 1.39
CA ASP A 109 14.29 -9.28 1.69
C ASP A 109 13.73 -10.68 1.40
N THR A 110 12.41 -10.86 1.47
CA THR A 110 11.76 -12.17 1.40
C THR A 110 10.78 -12.34 0.26
N LEU A 111 10.31 -11.26 -0.35
CA LEU A 111 9.26 -11.27 -1.36
C LEU A 111 9.62 -10.42 -2.58
N TRP A 112 9.17 -10.88 -3.75
CA TRP A 112 8.93 -10.07 -4.93
C TRP A 112 7.49 -9.60 -4.95
N HIS A 113 7.27 -8.37 -5.41
CA HIS A 113 5.94 -7.78 -5.59
C HIS A 113 5.83 -7.15 -6.98
N LEU A 114 4.61 -7.13 -7.53
CA LEU A 114 4.27 -6.21 -8.60
C LEU A 114 3.89 -4.86 -7.97
N GLY A 115 4.48 -3.79 -8.46
CA GLY A 115 4.25 -2.43 -8.00
C GLY A 115 4.09 -1.45 -9.15
N THR A 116 3.27 -0.42 -8.97
CA THR A 116 3.09 0.66 -9.96
C THR A 116 3.21 2.01 -9.28
N PRO A 117 4.29 2.77 -9.52
CA PRO A 117 4.40 4.13 -9.00
C PRO A 117 3.45 5.06 -9.76
N ILE A 118 2.53 5.69 -9.04
CA ILE A 118 1.54 6.62 -9.59
C ILE A 118 1.80 7.99 -9.02
N ALA A 119 1.91 9.00 -9.87
CA ALA A 119 2.08 10.40 -9.47
C ALA A 119 0.94 11.24 -10.01
N GLY A 120 0.48 12.23 -9.23
CA GLY A 120 -0.57 13.13 -9.65
C GLY A 120 -0.36 14.55 -9.16
N GLN A 121 -0.97 15.50 -9.86
CA GLN A 121 -1.06 16.90 -9.45
C GLN A 121 -2.52 17.24 -9.15
N LEU A 122 -2.79 17.67 -7.91
CA LEU A 122 -4.14 18.05 -7.48
C LEU A 122 -4.61 19.34 -8.17
N TYR A 123 -5.93 19.49 -8.33
CA TYR A 123 -6.52 20.73 -8.84
C TYR A 123 -6.32 21.92 -7.90
N GLY A 124 -6.19 21.69 -6.61
CA GLY A 124 -5.99 22.71 -5.57
C GLY A 124 -5.48 22.10 -4.27
N SER A 125 -5.28 22.93 -3.28
CA SER A 125 -4.80 22.53 -1.93
C SER A 125 -5.92 22.08 -0.98
N ASP A 126 -7.18 22.05 -1.43
CA ASP A 126 -8.32 21.87 -0.54
C ASP A 126 -8.54 20.40 -0.09
N ALA A 127 -8.01 19.44 -0.84
CA ALA A 127 -8.08 18.04 -0.48
C ALA A 127 -6.87 17.65 0.39
N SER A 128 -7.11 17.42 1.68
CA SER A 128 -6.05 16.88 2.53
C SER A 128 -5.66 15.47 2.13
N VAL A 129 -4.39 15.15 2.24
CA VAL A 129 -3.85 13.80 1.94
C VAL A 129 -4.54 12.73 2.78
N LEU A 130 -4.91 13.04 4.03
CA LEU A 130 -5.70 12.14 4.87
C LEU A 130 -7.09 11.84 4.27
N SER A 131 -7.78 12.86 3.76
CA SER A 131 -9.09 12.67 3.13
C SER A 131 -9.00 11.76 1.90
N LEU A 132 -7.99 11.97 1.07
CA LEU A 132 -7.73 11.12 -0.10
C LEU A 132 -7.32 9.69 0.31
N ALA A 133 -6.47 9.54 1.31
CA ALA A 133 -6.09 8.23 1.85
C ALA A 133 -7.31 7.45 2.38
N CYS A 134 -8.25 8.13 3.05
CA CYS A 134 -9.50 7.53 3.51
C CYS A 134 -10.43 7.11 2.36
N GLN A 135 -10.39 7.80 1.22
CA GLN A 135 -11.15 7.42 0.02
C GLN A 135 -10.52 6.23 -0.71
N LEU A 136 -9.19 6.12 -0.69
CA LEU A 136 -8.46 5.00 -1.27
C LEU A 136 -8.57 3.73 -0.42
N HIS A 137 -8.70 3.87 0.90
CA HIS A 137 -8.70 2.74 1.83
C HIS A 137 -10.12 2.19 2.10
N PRO A 138 -10.28 0.86 2.08
CA PRO A 138 -9.30 -0.16 1.72
C PRO A 138 -9.17 -0.34 0.20
N THR A 139 -7.96 -0.59 -0.27
CA THR A 139 -7.74 -0.97 -1.66
C THR A 139 -8.23 -2.41 -1.94
N PRO A 140 -8.46 -2.79 -3.20
CA PRO A 140 -8.75 -4.18 -3.55
C PRO A 140 -7.69 -5.18 -3.09
N ALA A 141 -6.43 -4.76 -2.94
CA ALA A 141 -5.35 -5.60 -2.40
C ALA A 141 -5.60 -6.06 -0.95
N LEU A 142 -6.36 -5.26 -0.17
CA LEU A 142 -6.67 -5.53 1.24
C LEU A 142 -8.01 -6.23 1.45
N CYS A 143 -8.99 -5.94 0.61
CA CYS A 143 -10.35 -6.41 0.85
C CYS A 143 -10.95 -7.20 -0.33
N GLY A 144 -10.40 -7.08 -1.53
CA GLY A 144 -10.96 -7.69 -2.73
C GLY A 144 -11.77 -6.70 -3.58
N TYR A 145 -12.33 -7.23 -4.69
CA TYR A 145 -13.09 -6.44 -5.66
C TYR A 145 -14.37 -7.17 -6.08
N PRO A 146 -15.52 -6.48 -6.25
CA PRO A 146 -15.80 -5.07 -5.97
C PRO A 146 -15.70 -4.75 -4.46
N THR A 147 -15.08 -3.62 -4.13
CA THR A 147 -14.64 -3.30 -2.76
C THR A 147 -15.76 -3.36 -1.72
N ASP A 148 -16.94 -2.80 -2.01
CA ASP A 148 -18.04 -2.76 -1.04
C ASP A 148 -18.61 -4.16 -0.74
N LEU A 149 -18.79 -4.99 -1.78
CA LEU A 149 -19.25 -6.37 -1.61
C LEU A 149 -18.21 -7.22 -0.86
N ALA A 150 -16.94 -7.06 -1.20
CA ALA A 150 -15.85 -7.75 -0.54
C ALA A 150 -15.75 -7.37 0.95
N ARG A 151 -15.89 -6.08 1.29
CA ARG A 151 -15.95 -5.62 2.69
C ARG A 151 -17.13 -6.20 3.47
N GLN A 152 -18.31 -6.27 2.83
CA GLN A 152 -19.47 -6.90 3.44
C GLN A 152 -19.20 -8.38 3.70
N PHE A 153 -18.71 -9.10 2.70
CA PHE A 153 -18.37 -10.52 2.81
C PHE A 153 -17.36 -10.80 3.94
N ILE A 154 -16.30 -9.99 4.04
CA ILE A 154 -15.31 -10.07 5.12
C ILE A 154 -15.96 -9.93 6.48
N ARG A 155 -16.86 -8.95 6.67
CA ARG A 155 -17.55 -8.72 7.95
C ARG A 155 -18.46 -9.87 8.35
N GLU A 156 -19.04 -10.56 7.37
CA GLU A 156 -19.98 -11.66 7.58
C GLU A 156 -19.28 -13.01 7.79
N GLN A 157 -18.12 -13.19 7.15
CA GLN A 157 -17.46 -14.51 7.09
C GLN A 157 -16.24 -14.63 8.02
N GLU A 158 -15.53 -13.54 8.34
CA GLU A 158 -14.39 -13.64 9.23
C GLU A 158 -14.82 -13.86 10.69
N PRO A 159 -14.21 -14.85 11.38
CA PRO A 159 -14.58 -15.19 12.77
C PRO A 159 -14.02 -14.20 13.80
N PHE A 160 -13.36 -13.13 13.37
CA PHE A 160 -12.77 -12.11 14.22
C PHE A 160 -13.00 -10.71 13.67
N ARG A 161 -12.83 -9.69 14.52
CA ARG A 161 -12.83 -8.29 14.10
C ARG A 161 -11.42 -7.86 13.73
N ARG A 162 -11.23 -7.34 12.53
CA ARG A 162 -9.92 -6.87 12.05
C ARG A 162 -9.32 -5.74 12.89
N ALA A 163 -10.16 -4.87 13.46
CA ALA A 163 -9.71 -3.72 14.24
C ALA A 163 -8.66 -2.87 13.49
N LEU A 164 -7.40 -2.93 13.92
CA LEU A 164 -6.29 -2.23 13.26
C LEU A 164 -5.65 -3.03 12.11
N PHE A 165 -5.97 -4.31 11.99
CA PHE A 165 -5.47 -5.16 10.90
C PHE A 165 -6.03 -4.70 9.56
N SER A 166 -5.18 -4.59 8.56
CA SER A 166 -5.47 -4.00 7.25
C SER A 166 -5.89 -2.53 7.31
N GLY A 167 -5.45 -1.80 8.34
CA GLY A 167 -5.67 -0.37 8.47
C GLY A 167 -4.61 0.44 7.72
N ILE A 168 -4.56 1.73 8.04
CA ILE A 168 -3.51 2.63 7.57
C ILE A 168 -2.83 3.31 8.75
N VAL A 169 -1.55 3.62 8.58
CA VAL A 169 -0.77 4.38 9.55
C VAL A 169 -0.03 5.49 8.82
N GLY A 170 0.06 6.64 9.44
CA GLY A 170 0.75 7.77 8.80
C GLY A 170 0.73 9.01 9.65
N TRP A 171 0.99 10.11 9.02
CA TRP A 171 0.96 11.45 9.60
C TRP A 171 0.40 12.46 8.59
N CYS A 172 -0.13 13.54 9.11
CA CYS A 172 -0.48 14.73 8.33
C CYS A 172 -0.12 15.98 9.12
N ASP A 173 0.13 17.08 8.39
CA ASP A 173 0.36 18.40 8.96
C ASP A 173 -0.88 19.31 8.81
N SER A 174 -0.77 20.52 9.35
CA SER A 174 -1.82 21.54 9.28
C SER A 174 -2.04 22.14 7.89
N GLN A 175 -1.14 21.86 6.94
CA GLN A 175 -1.23 22.31 5.55
C GLN A 175 -1.85 21.25 4.65
N GLY A 176 -2.27 20.11 5.20
CA GLY A 176 -2.87 19.01 4.47
C GLY A 176 -1.89 18.06 3.80
N ASN A 177 -0.58 18.26 3.98
CA ASN A 177 0.43 17.29 3.55
C ASN A 177 0.41 16.05 4.45
N GLY A 178 0.95 14.95 3.96
CA GLY A 178 1.04 13.73 4.77
C GLY A 178 1.55 12.52 4.01
N GLU A 179 1.71 11.44 4.76
CA GLU A 179 2.14 10.14 4.23
C GLU A 179 1.43 9.03 4.98
N TRP A 180 0.83 8.09 4.25
CA TRP A 180 0.02 6.99 4.78
C TRP A 180 0.46 5.68 4.16
N ALA A 181 0.78 4.71 5.00
CA ALA A 181 1.13 3.35 4.61
C ALA A 181 0.05 2.35 5.06
N VAL A 182 -0.05 1.25 4.34
CA VAL A 182 -0.93 0.11 4.69
C VAL A 182 -0.33 -0.66 5.88
N VAL A 183 -1.18 -1.22 6.76
CA VAL A 183 -0.76 -1.95 8.00
C VAL A 183 -1.33 -3.36 8.04
#